data_83fba18911c9626ccd73453a7e4c9c5e
#
_entry.id   83fba18911c9626ccd73453a7e4c9c5e
#
_cell.length_a   1.000
_cell.length_b   1.000
_cell.length_c   1.000
_cell.angle_alpha   90.00
_cell.angle_beta   90.00
_cell.angle_gamma   90.00
#
_symmetry.space_group_name_H-M   'P 1'
#
loop_
_entity.id
_entity.type
_entity.pdbx_description
1 polymer ?
#
loop_
_entity_poly.entity_id
_entity_poly.type
_entity_poly.pdbx_seq_one_letter_code
_entity_poly.pdbx_strand_id
1 'polypeptide(L)'
;IGLRNLDLLLGLENRVIYTALEVLSGECRLEQALIKDKRQPGLALLPAAQNRNKDSINSDQMQYLVTLMNQQYDYILIDCPAGIESGFHNAIAPADEAIVVTTPEIAAVRDADRVIGLLEANNIKRISLLINRLRPQMVKANDMMSVADVKEILAIPLVGVIPEDECVIVSTNRG
;
A
#
# COMPACT_ATOMS: atom_id res chain seq x y z
N ILE A 1 1.66 -5.71 4.63
CA ILE A 1 2.88 -6.51 4.90
C ILE A 1 3.88 -5.59 5.60
N GLY A 2 4.51 -5.98 6.70
CA GLY A 2 5.43 -5.14 7.46
C GLY A 2 4.85 -4.65 8.77
N LEU A 3 5.10 -3.39 9.17
CA LEU A 3 4.54 -2.80 10.38
C LEU A 3 3.03 -2.64 10.21
N ARG A 4 2.27 -3.25 11.12
CA ARG A 4 0.80 -3.23 11.11
C ARG A 4 0.30 -1.87 11.64
N ASN A 5 -0.03 -0.94 10.73
CA ASN A 5 -0.57 0.38 11.06
C ASN A 5 -1.92 0.67 10.40
N LEU A 6 -2.28 -0.09 9.35
CA LEU A 6 -3.51 0.15 8.61
C LEU A 6 -4.77 -0.12 9.46
N ASP A 7 -4.72 -1.07 10.35
CA ASP A 7 -5.80 -1.35 11.30
C ASP A 7 -6.05 -0.19 12.28
N LEU A 8 -4.99 0.51 12.73
CA LEU A 8 -5.11 1.72 13.54
C LEU A 8 -5.79 2.86 12.76
N LEU A 9 -5.39 3.08 11.51
CA LEU A 9 -5.98 4.11 10.65
C LEU A 9 -7.47 3.87 10.35
N LEU A 10 -7.87 2.60 10.32
CA LEU A 10 -9.26 2.19 10.09
C LEU A 10 -10.06 2.05 11.40
N GLY A 11 -9.42 2.18 12.58
CA GLY A 11 -10.07 1.97 13.88
C GLY A 11 -10.49 0.50 14.09
N LEU A 12 -9.74 -0.45 13.53
CA LEU A 12 -10.05 -1.89 13.54
C LEU A 12 -9.11 -2.71 14.44
N GLU A 13 -8.12 -2.08 15.08
CA GLU A 13 -7.06 -2.74 15.85
C GLU A 13 -7.58 -3.65 16.97
N ASN A 14 -8.66 -3.24 17.63
CA ASN A 14 -9.28 -4.01 18.72
C ASN A 14 -10.16 -5.18 18.24
N ARG A 15 -10.31 -5.34 16.93
CA ARG A 15 -11.15 -6.39 16.32
C ARG A 15 -10.32 -7.51 15.67
N VAL A 16 -9.00 -7.40 15.71
CA VAL A 16 -8.11 -8.41 15.14
C VAL A 16 -8.03 -9.61 16.08
N ILE A 17 -8.53 -10.76 15.62
CA ILE A 17 -8.46 -12.05 16.31
C ILE A 17 -7.47 -12.96 15.58
N TYR A 18 -7.58 -13.03 14.27
CA TYR A 18 -6.73 -13.82 13.39
C TYR A 18 -6.07 -12.90 12.34
N THR A 19 -4.94 -13.35 11.81
CA THR A 19 -4.17 -12.67 10.80
C THR A 19 -4.02 -13.55 9.53
N ALA A 20 -3.32 -13.05 8.53
CA ALA A 20 -2.99 -13.83 7.34
C ALA A 20 -2.21 -15.12 7.66
N LEU A 21 -1.43 -15.17 8.76
CA LEU A 21 -0.67 -16.36 9.14
C LEU A 21 -1.57 -17.51 9.59
N GLU A 22 -2.60 -17.24 10.42
CA GLU A 22 -3.52 -18.28 10.87
C GLU A 22 -4.37 -18.82 9.72
N VAL A 23 -4.64 -18.00 8.68
CA VAL A 23 -5.27 -18.49 7.44
C VAL A 23 -4.33 -19.43 6.70
N LEU A 24 -3.05 -19.07 6.57
CA LEU A 24 -2.04 -19.87 5.87
C LEU A 24 -1.68 -21.17 6.61
N SER A 25 -1.72 -21.16 7.95
CA SER A 25 -1.52 -22.38 8.75
C SER A 25 -2.74 -23.30 8.78
N GLY A 26 -3.90 -22.84 8.31
CA GLY A 26 -5.15 -23.58 8.37
C GLY A 26 -5.85 -23.55 9.73
N GLU A 27 -5.40 -22.72 10.66
CA GLU A 27 -6.00 -22.55 11.97
C GLU A 27 -7.35 -21.84 11.93
N CYS A 28 -7.57 -21.03 10.90
CA CYS A 28 -8.86 -20.38 10.66
C CYS A 28 -9.17 -20.28 9.15
N ARG A 29 -10.45 -20.06 8.83
CA ARG A 29 -10.87 -19.74 7.44
C ARG A 29 -10.67 -18.26 7.17
N LEU A 30 -10.53 -17.88 5.89
CA LEU A 30 -10.37 -16.50 5.45
C LEU A 30 -11.43 -15.55 6.05
N GLU A 31 -12.70 -15.96 6.05
CA GLU A 31 -13.82 -15.16 6.54
C GLU A 31 -13.72 -14.83 8.04
N GLN A 32 -13.00 -15.66 8.80
CA GLN A 32 -12.78 -15.44 10.24
C GLN A 32 -11.65 -14.45 10.51
N ALA A 33 -10.68 -14.34 9.60
CA ALA A 33 -9.58 -13.40 9.68
C ALA A 33 -9.91 -12.02 9.07
N LEU A 34 -10.88 -11.98 8.14
CA LEU A 34 -11.32 -10.73 7.50
C LEU A 34 -12.15 -9.89 8.47
N ILE A 35 -11.71 -8.65 8.67
CA ILE A 35 -12.42 -7.66 9.51
C ILE A 35 -13.17 -6.71 8.60
N LYS A 36 -14.50 -6.80 8.58
CA LYS A 36 -15.36 -5.89 7.81
C LYS A 36 -15.44 -4.53 8.50
N ASP A 37 -15.24 -3.46 7.73
CA ASP A 37 -15.47 -2.10 8.22
C ASP A 37 -16.99 -1.86 8.44
N LYS A 38 -17.32 -1.19 9.54
CA LYS A 38 -18.72 -0.90 9.87
C LYS A 38 -19.27 0.29 9.11
N ARG A 39 -18.43 1.22 8.69
CA ARG A 39 -18.78 2.46 8.00
C ARG A 39 -18.85 2.25 6.48
N GLN A 40 -18.05 1.29 5.97
CA GLN A 40 -17.93 0.97 4.56
C GLN A 40 -18.21 -0.53 4.34
N PRO A 41 -19.47 -0.94 4.05
CA PRO A 41 -19.86 -2.35 3.98
C PRO A 41 -19.10 -3.19 2.95
N GLY A 42 -18.55 -2.55 1.92
CA GLY A 42 -17.71 -3.22 0.90
C GLY A 42 -16.25 -3.37 1.28
N LEU A 43 -15.79 -2.76 2.38
CA LEU A 43 -14.39 -2.78 2.79
C LEU A 43 -14.15 -3.85 3.85
N ALA A 44 -13.12 -4.68 3.63
CA ALA A 44 -12.61 -5.60 4.63
C ALA A 44 -11.09 -5.52 4.72
N LEU A 45 -10.55 -5.73 5.90
CA LEU A 45 -9.12 -5.78 6.18
C LEU A 45 -8.70 -7.21 6.52
N LEU A 46 -7.69 -7.74 5.85
CA LEU A 46 -6.94 -8.91 6.28
C LEU A 46 -5.65 -8.44 6.98
N PRO A 47 -5.55 -8.54 8.30
CA PRO A 47 -4.39 -8.05 9.03
C PRO A 47 -3.14 -8.89 8.73
N ALA A 48 -1.99 -8.23 8.59
CA ALA A 48 -0.70 -8.90 8.62
C ALA A 48 -0.34 -9.30 10.07
N ALA A 49 0.51 -10.32 10.23
CA ALA A 49 0.99 -10.72 11.55
C ALA A 49 1.91 -9.65 12.16
N GLN A 50 1.85 -9.47 13.47
CA GLN A 50 2.71 -8.53 14.20
C GLN A 50 4.14 -9.05 14.45
N ASN A 51 4.46 -10.28 14.05
CA ASN A 51 5.77 -10.86 14.30
C ASN A 51 6.87 -10.11 13.56
N ARG A 52 7.95 -9.83 14.29
CA ARG A 52 9.14 -9.08 13.81
C ARG A 52 9.94 -9.81 12.72
N ASN A 53 9.64 -11.07 12.43
CA ASN A 53 10.24 -11.80 11.32
C ASN A 53 9.61 -11.33 10.02
N LYS A 54 10.30 -10.45 9.31
CA LYS A 54 9.91 -9.83 8.02
C LYS A 54 9.61 -10.86 6.92
N ASP A 55 10.00 -12.13 7.11
CA ASP A 55 9.89 -13.23 6.16
C ASP A 55 8.76 -14.22 6.48
N SER A 56 7.78 -13.81 7.29
CA SER A 56 6.71 -14.71 7.74
C SER A 56 5.74 -15.15 6.63
N ILE A 57 5.66 -14.42 5.52
CA ILE A 57 4.82 -14.75 4.36
C ILE A 57 5.67 -14.57 3.09
N ASN A 58 5.81 -15.65 2.32
CA ASN A 58 6.54 -15.64 1.06
C ASN A 58 5.62 -15.32 -0.14
N SER A 59 6.20 -15.22 -1.35
CA SER A 59 5.47 -14.88 -2.57
C SER A 59 4.36 -15.88 -2.92
N ASP A 60 4.60 -17.18 -2.76
CA ASP A 60 3.60 -18.23 -3.07
C ASP A 60 2.42 -18.15 -2.10
N GLN A 61 2.70 -17.90 -0.84
CA GLN A 61 1.69 -17.69 0.19
C GLN A 61 0.86 -16.43 -0.05
N MET A 62 1.48 -15.34 -0.52
CA MET A 62 0.76 -14.14 -0.93
C MET A 62 -0.14 -14.39 -2.13
N GLN A 63 0.33 -15.11 -3.15
CA GLN A 63 -0.49 -15.51 -4.30
C GLN A 63 -1.68 -16.36 -3.87
N TYR A 64 -1.48 -17.30 -2.95
CA TYR A 64 -2.56 -18.12 -2.41
C TYR A 64 -3.62 -17.28 -1.69
N LEU A 65 -3.22 -16.34 -0.81
CA LEU A 65 -4.15 -15.44 -0.12
C LEU A 65 -4.96 -14.60 -1.12
N VAL A 66 -4.31 -14.01 -2.11
CA VAL A 66 -4.98 -13.23 -3.16
C VAL A 66 -5.96 -14.08 -3.95
N THR A 67 -5.59 -15.32 -4.29
CA THR A 67 -6.49 -16.28 -4.99
C THR A 67 -7.74 -16.57 -4.17
N LEU A 68 -7.61 -16.73 -2.85
CA LEU A 68 -8.77 -16.92 -1.97
C LEU A 68 -9.66 -15.68 -1.92
N MET A 69 -9.06 -14.49 -1.83
CA MET A 69 -9.80 -13.21 -1.76
C MET A 69 -10.50 -12.86 -3.08
N ASN A 70 -9.92 -13.20 -4.23
CA ASN A 70 -10.50 -12.96 -5.57
C ASN A 70 -11.87 -13.62 -5.78
N GLN A 71 -12.23 -14.61 -4.96
CA GLN A 71 -13.55 -15.23 -5.01
C GLN A 71 -14.67 -14.37 -4.41
N GLN A 72 -14.30 -13.33 -3.65
CA GLN A 72 -15.23 -12.55 -2.83
C GLN A 72 -15.12 -11.03 -3.04
N TYR A 73 -14.01 -10.55 -3.62
CA TYR A 73 -13.72 -9.12 -3.76
C TYR A 73 -13.34 -8.77 -5.18
N ASP A 74 -13.88 -7.66 -5.69
CA ASP A 74 -13.55 -7.11 -7.02
C ASP A 74 -12.17 -6.46 -7.05
N TYR A 75 -11.71 -5.91 -5.91
CA TYR A 75 -10.43 -5.26 -5.74
C TYR A 75 -9.73 -5.72 -4.48
N ILE A 76 -8.43 -6.00 -4.58
CA ILE A 76 -7.55 -6.34 -3.47
C ILE A 76 -6.42 -5.33 -3.45
N LEU A 77 -6.33 -4.53 -2.38
CA LEU A 77 -5.26 -3.57 -2.18
C LEU A 77 -4.22 -4.17 -1.24
N ILE A 78 -2.99 -4.29 -1.70
CA ILE A 78 -1.86 -4.79 -0.91
C ILE A 78 -1.07 -3.58 -0.42
N ASP A 79 -1.17 -3.29 0.88
CA ASP A 79 -0.34 -2.27 1.54
C ASP A 79 1.10 -2.79 1.61
N CYS A 80 1.95 -2.20 0.78
CA CYS A 80 3.34 -2.62 0.60
C CYS A 80 4.24 -1.86 1.57
N PRO A 81 5.19 -2.53 2.25
CA PRO A 81 6.16 -1.83 3.09
C PRO A 81 7.06 -0.92 2.26
N ALA A 82 7.54 0.15 2.89
CA ALA A 82 8.56 1.00 2.29
C ALA A 82 9.87 0.20 2.04
N GLY A 83 10.58 0.56 0.97
CA GLY A 83 11.82 -0.11 0.57
C GLY A 83 11.64 -1.18 -0.49
N ILE A 84 12.72 -1.88 -0.83
CA ILE A 84 12.82 -2.83 -1.94
C ILE A 84 13.28 -4.22 -1.49
N GLU A 85 13.12 -4.52 -0.21
CA GLU A 85 13.52 -5.79 0.40
C GLU A 85 12.50 -6.92 0.14
N SER A 86 12.66 -8.07 0.81
CA SER A 86 11.79 -9.26 0.66
C SER A 86 10.30 -8.95 0.76
N GLY A 87 9.91 -8.06 1.68
CA GLY A 87 8.50 -7.64 1.83
C GLY A 87 7.91 -6.98 0.59
N PHE A 88 8.69 -6.21 -0.16
CA PHE A 88 8.29 -5.64 -1.44
C PHE A 88 8.05 -6.74 -2.48
N HIS A 89 9.00 -7.67 -2.65
CA HIS A 89 8.87 -8.78 -3.62
C HIS A 89 7.68 -9.67 -3.31
N ASN A 90 7.41 -9.95 -2.05
CA ASN A 90 6.25 -10.71 -1.63
C ASN A 90 4.92 -9.98 -1.91
N ALA A 91 4.90 -8.66 -1.74
CA ALA A 91 3.70 -7.84 -2.00
C ALA A 91 3.37 -7.77 -3.49
N ILE A 92 4.36 -7.64 -4.37
CA ILE A 92 4.14 -7.49 -5.82
C ILE A 92 3.89 -8.81 -6.54
N ALA A 93 4.26 -9.95 -5.95
CA ALA A 93 4.14 -11.26 -6.60
C ALA A 93 2.72 -11.57 -7.10
N PRO A 94 1.63 -11.31 -6.37
CA PRO A 94 0.26 -11.51 -6.85
C PRO A 94 -0.35 -10.29 -7.55
N ALA A 95 0.38 -9.16 -7.71
CA ALA A 95 -0.19 -7.91 -8.16
C ALA A 95 -0.31 -7.83 -9.69
N ASP A 96 -1.46 -7.36 -10.18
CA ASP A 96 -1.69 -7.05 -11.60
C ASP A 96 -1.31 -5.62 -11.93
N GLU A 97 -1.44 -4.73 -10.97
CA GLU A 97 -1.23 -3.28 -11.09
C GLU A 97 -0.48 -2.73 -9.87
N ALA A 98 0.20 -1.62 -10.05
CA ALA A 98 0.85 -0.91 -8.97
C ALA A 98 0.52 0.59 -8.99
N ILE A 99 0.31 1.18 -7.82
CA ILE A 99 0.26 2.62 -7.63
C ILE A 99 1.50 3.02 -6.83
N VAL A 100 2.39 3.75 -7.49
CA VAL A 100 3.59 4.30 -6.85
C VAL A 100 3.22 5.63 -6.21
N VAL A 101 3.31 5.67 -4.88
CA VAL A 101 3.02 6.88 -4.09
C VAL A 101 4.33 7.56 -3.72
N THR A 102 4.49 8.82 -4.10
CA THR A 102 5.68 9.61 -3.76
C THR A 102 5.31 11.00 -3.30
N THR A 103 6.25 11.70 -2.65
CA THR A 103 6.17 13.14 -2.36
C THR A 103 6.98 13.90 -3.40
N PRO A 104 6.66 15.19 -3.68
CA PRO A 104 7.37 15.99 -4.68
C PRO A 104 8.71 16.53 -4.15
N GLU A 105 9.54 15.63 -3.66
CA GLU A 105 10.88 15.86 -3.11
C GLU A 105 11.90 15.04 -3.90
N ILE A 106 13.06 15.60 -4.20
CA ILE A 106 14.09 14.99 -5.07
C ILE A 106 14.45 13.56 -4.64
N ALA A 107 14.64 13.33 -3.34
CA ALA A 107 14.98 12.01 -2.81
C ALA A 107 13.85 11.00 -3.02
N ALA A 108 12.60 11.40 -2.69
CA ALA A 108 11.44 10.54 -2.84
C ALA A 108 11.15 10.19 -4.31
N VAL A 109 11.30 11.16 -5.21
CA VAL A 109 11.14 10.94 -6.66
C VAL A 109 12.21 9.98 -7.20
N ARG A 110 13.46 10.10 -6.73
CA ARG A 110 14.54 9.17 -7.10
C ARG A 110 14.28 7.74 -6.59
N ASP A 111 13.74 7.61 -5.39
CA ASP A 111 13.37 6.29 -4.85
C ASP A 111 12.18 5.70 -5.60
N ALA A 112 11.19 6.52 -5.96
CA ALA A 112 10.07 6.11 -6.81
C ALA A 112 10.52 5.61 -8.19
N ASP A 113 11.48 6.28 -8.83
CA ASP A 113 12.06 5.85 -10.11
C ASP A 113 12.68 4.45 -10.01
N ARG A 114 13.44 4.18 -8.94
CA ARG A 114 13.99 2.84 -8.69
C ARG A 114 12.91 1.78 -8.49
N VAL A 115 11.85 2.11 -7.75
CA VAL A 115 10.70 1.22 -7.54
C VAL A 115 10.00 0.92 -8.86
N ILE A 116 9.79 1.91 -9.72
CA ILE A 116 9.21 1.74 -11.06
C ILE A 116 10.03 0.75 -11.88
N GLY A 117 11.36 0.93 -11.95
CA GLY A 117 12.23 -0.01 -12.66
C GLY A 117 12.17 -1.45 -12.13
N LEU A 118 12.01 -1.62 -10.81
CA LEU A 118 11.82 -2.95 -10.20
C LEU A 118 10.45 -3.56 -10.53
N LEU A 119 9.39 -2.76 -10.55
CA LEU A 119 8.05 -3.20 -10.94
C LEU A 119 8.02 -3.67 -12.40
N GLU A 120 8.64 -2.91 -13.29
CA GLU A 120 8.79 -3.26 -14.71
C GLU A 120 9.59 -4.55 -14.90
N ALA A 121 10.72 -4.69 -14.17
CA ALA A 121 11.55 -5.90 -14.19
C ALA A 121 10.79 -7.15 -13.69
N ASN A 122 9.78 -6.97 -12.83
CA ASN A 122 8.87 -8.03 -12.36
C ASN A 122 7.59 -8.15 -13.20
N ASN A 123 7.56 -7.57 -14.41
CA ASN A 123 6.46 -7.65 -15.36
C ASN A 123 5.14 -7.00 -14.92
N ILE A 124 5.16 -6.10 -13.96
CA ILE A 124 3.98 -5.27 -13.65
C ILE A 124 3.83 -4.23 -14.75
N LYS A 125 2.84 -4.39 -15.62
CA LYS A 125 2.66 -3.57 -16.83
C LYS A 125 1.83 -2.30 -16.59
N ARG A 126 0.99 -2.30 -15.57
CA ARG A 126 0.12 -1.17 -15.23
C ARG A 126 0.63 -0.52 -13.96
N ILE A 127 1.48 0.50 -14.16
CA ILE A 127 2.07 1.28 -13.08
C ILE A 127 1.53 2.70 -13.18
N SER A 128 1.02 3.24 -12.09
CA SER A 128 0.45 4.58 -12.02
C SER A 128 1.09 5.37 -10.88
N LEU A 129 1.13 6.70 -11.02
CA LEU A 129 1.71 7.63 -10.07
C LEU A 129 0.62 8.29 -9.22
N LEU A 130 0.84 8.36 -7.92
CA LEU A 130 0.10 9.22 -6.99
C LEU A 130 1.08 10.16 -6.30
N ILE A 131 0.91 11.47 -6.47
CA ILE A 131 1.72 12.47 -5.78
C ILE A 131 1.01 12.86 -4.48
N ASN A 132 1.66 12.62 -3.35
CA ASN A 132 1.13 12.92 -2.02
C ASN A 132 1.82 14.11 -1.38
N ARG A 133 1.15 14.80 -0.46
CA ARG A 133 1.68 15.92 0.34
C ARG A 133 2.18 17.10 -0.49
N LEU A 134 1.51 17.39 -1.61
CA LEU A 134 1.83 18.58 -2.40
C LEU A 134 1.50 19.85 -1.60
N ARG A 135 2.47 20.78 -1.53
CA ARG A 135 2.28 22.12 -0.93
C ARG A 135 2.29 23.19 -2.02
N PRO A 136 1.13 23.70 -2.46
CA PRO A 136 1.04 24.64 -3.58
C PRO A 136 1.85 25.92 -3.38
N GLN A 137 1.99 26.41 -2.12
CA GLN A 137 2.78 27.59 -1.81
C GLN A 137 4.28 27.36 -2.04
N MET A 138 4.80 26.18 -1.67
CA MET A 138 6.21 25.83 -1.90
C MET A 138 6.51 25.64 -3.39
N VAL A 139 5.57 25.06 -4.14
CA VAL A 139 5.70 24.95 -5.60
C VAL A 139 5.78 26.33 -6.26
N LYS A 140 4.93 27.29 -5.84
CA LYS A 140 4.98 28.67 -6.33
C LYS A 140 6.27 29.41 -5.98
N ALA A 141 6.88 29.08 -4.86
CA ALA A 141 8.16 29.62 -4.42
C ALA A 141 9.39 28.94 -5.05
N ASN A 142 9.19 27.89 -5.86
CA ASN A 142 10.22 26.99 -6.38
C ASN A 142 11.02 26.24 -5.29
N ASP A 143 10.43 26.05 -4.11
CA ASP A 143 11.02 25.29 -3.00
C ASP A 143 10.61 23.81 -3.01
N MET A 144 9.70 23.43 -3.89
CA MET A 144 9.19 22.07 -4.08
C MET A 144 8.97 21.81 -5.57
N MET A 145 9.21 20.58 -6.00
CA MET A 145 8.95 20.17 -7.39
C MET A 145 7.48 20.32 -7.74
N SER A 146 7.21 20.77 -8.96
CA SER A 146 5.85 20.82 -9.49
C SER A 146 5.36 19.43 -9.90
N VAL A 147 4.06 19.27 -10.07
CA VAL A 147 3.45 18.04 -10.62
C VAL A 147 4.03 17.74 -12.02
N ALA A 148 4.31 18.78 -12.81
CA ALA A 148 4.88 18.63 -14.16
C ALA A 148 6.29 18.03 -14.09
N ASP A 149 7.15 18.55 -13.20
CA ASP A 149 8.52 18.06 -13.02
C ASP A 149 8.54 16.58 -12.62
N VAL A 150 7.70 16.20 -11.63
CA VAL A 150 7.62 14.80 -11.17
C VAL A 150 7.13 13.88 -12.29
N LYS A 151 6.11 14.30 -13.05
CA LYS A 151 5.61 13.54 -14.21
C LYS A 151 6.65 13.38 -15.31
N GLU A 152 7.43 14.43 -15.58
CA GLU A 152 8.49 14.38 -16.59
C GLU A 152 9.59 13.39 -16.20
N ILE A 153 9.97 13.37 -14.91
CA ILE A 153 11.03 12.47 -14.42
C ILE A 153 10.56 11.01 -14.40
N LEU A 154 9.38 10.74 -13.86
CA LEU A 154 8.93 9.36 -13.64
C LEU A 154 8.26 8.74 -14.88
N ALA A 155 7.79 9.54 -15.82
CA ALA A 155 7.25 9.15 -17.12
C ALA A 155 6.14 8.07 -17.10
N ILE A 156 5.39 7.96 -15.99
CA ILE A 156 4.26 7.03 -15.83
C ILE A 156 2.93 7.80 -15.67
N PRO A 157 1.78 7.18 -15.97
CA PRO A 157 0.46 7.82 -15.85
C PRO A 157 0.16 8.33 -14.44
N LEU A 158 -0.28 9.58 -14.31
CA LEU A 158 -0.70 10.17 -13.05
C LEU A 158 -2.17 9.84 -12.76
N VAL A 159 -2.42 9.19 -11.62
CA VAL A 159 -3.77 8.88 -11.11
C VAL A 159 -4.36 10.06 -10.34
N GLY A 160 -3.53 10.76 -9.56
CA GLY A 160 -4.00 11.87 -8.76
C GLY A 160 -2.92 12.58 -7.97
N VAL A 161 -3.32 13.70 -7.35
CA VAL A 161 -2.48 14.52 -6.48
C VAL A 161 -3.24 14.77 -5.19
N ILE A 162 -2.61 14.48 -4.06
CA ILE A 162 -3.15 14.74 -2.72
C ILE A 162 -2.36 15.91 -2.12
N PRO A 163 -2.99 17.06 -1.88
CA PRO A 163 -2.32 18.15 -1.19
C PRO A 163 -2.05 17.79 0.27
N GLU A 164 -1.04 18.42 0.87
CA GLU A 164 -0.86 18.32 2.31
C GLU A 164 -1.98 19.05 3.03
N ASP A 165 -2.62 18.37 4.00
CA ASP A 165 -3.73 18.89 4.76
C ASP A 165 -3.60 18.43 6.23
N GLU A 166 -3.70 19.39 7.16
CA GLU A 166 -3.65 19.11 8.59
C GLU A 166 -4.79 18.21 9.08
N CYS A 167 -5.94 18.23 8.37
CA CYS A 167 -7.08 17.36 8.68
C CYS A 167 -6.70 15.87 8.61
N VAL A 168 -5.75 15.49 7.76
CA VAL A 168 -5.26 14.09 7.68
C VAL A 168 -4.63 13.69 9.00
N ILE A 169 -3.75 14.54 9.56
CA ILE A 169 -3.09 14.27 10.84
C ILE A 169 -4.12 14.18 11.96
N VAL A 170 -5.07 15.14 11.99
CA VAL A 170 -6.12 15.19 13.02
C VAL A 170 -7.01 13.95 12.96
N SER A 171 -7.42 13.52 11.75
CA SER A 171 -8.25 12.33 11.55
C SER A 171 -7.52 11.06 11.96
N THR A 172 -6.25 10.91 11.57
CA THR A 172 -5.42 9.75 11.91
C THR A 172 -5.24 9.59 13.42
N ASN A 173 -5.10 10.72 14.15
CA ASN A 173 -4.93 10.69 15.60
C ASN A 173 -6.23 10.44 16.39
N ARG A 174 -7.38 10.56 15.75
CA ARG A 174 -8.69 10.38 16.39
C ARG A 174 -9.30 9.00 16.13
N GLY A 175 -8.82 8.26 15.14
CA GLY A 175 -9.32 6.94 14.73
C GLY A 175 -10.56 7.05 13.86
#